data_54edac618cbc9c1d57d2d3e3ea8ca959
#
_entry.id   54edac618cbc9c1d57d2d3e3ea8ca959
#
_cell.length_a   1.000
_cell.length_b   1.000
_cell.length_c   1.000
_cell.angle_alpha   90.00
_cell.angle_beta   90.00
_cell.angle_gamma   90.00
#
_symmetry.space_group_name_H-M   'P 1'
#
loop_
_entity.id
_entity.type
_entity.pdbx_description
1 polymer ?
#
loop_
_entity_poly.entity_id
_entity_poly.type
_entity_poly.pdbx_seq_one_letter_code
_entity_poly.pdbx_strand_id
1 'polypeptide(L)'
;MPVFSSASLRSSVVSRLRAAGCVFAEDEARILLSAAASPADLAAMVRSRADGRPLEHVVGWAEFAGLRIAVDPGVFVPRRRSEFLVSAATALTAPGAVVLDLCCGSGALGAAVAAATAHPVELYAADIDPGAVRCARRNLAGAAAGVFEGDLFAAVPPELAGRVDVLIANVPYVPTGDLGLLPPEARLHEARPALDGGADGLDVLRRVVAEAPRWLAPGGSLLFETSERQAPAALAVTRTAGLAAAESREEDLDATVVTATLR
;
A
#
# COMPACT_ATOMS: atom_id res chain seq x y z
N MET A 1 21.40 -0.46 -22.78
CA MET A 1 21.56 -1.85 -23.23
C MET A 1 21.74 -2.72 -22.01
N PRO A 2 20.91 -3.74 -21.76
CA PRO A 2 21.12 -4.62 -20.62
C PRO A 2 22.43 -5.40 -20.85
N VAL A 3 23.36 -5.25 -19.89
CA VAL A 3 24.73 -5.80 -19.95
C VAL A 3 24.76 -7.34 -19.79
N PHE A 4 23.61 -8.00 -19.49
CA PHE A 4 23.54 -9.40 -19.06
C PHE A 4 22.50 -10.20 -19.86
N SER A 5 22.69 -10.37 -21.18
CA SER A 5 21.71 -11.08 -22.01
C SER A 5 22.11 -12.50 -22.45
N SER A 6 22.97 -13.21 -21.69
CA SER A 6 23.21 -14.61 -22.04
C SER A 6 22.07 -15.48 -21.50
N ALA A 7 21.49 -16.33 -22.36
CA ALA A 7 20.47 -17.31 -21.98
C ALA A 7 20.93 -18.22 -20.81
N SER A 8 22.22 -18.53 -20.77
CA SER A 8 22.86 -19.31 -19.72
C SER A 8 22.79 -18.60 -18.34
N LEU A 9 23.09 -17.30 -18.29
CA LEU A 9 23.03 -16.54 -17.04
C LEU A 9 21.58 -16.46 -16.50
N ARG A 10 20.64 -16.19 -17.39
CA ARG A 10 19.20 -16.16 -17.01
C ARG A 10 18.77 -17.52 -16.47
N SER A 11 19.09 -18.63 -17.15
CA SER A 11 18.76 -19.99 -16.66
C SER A 11 19.38 -20.28 -15.30
N SER A 12 20.61 -19.83 -15.04
CA SER A 12 21.26 -20.00 -13.76
C SER A 12 20.54 -19.23 -12.64
N VAL A 13 20.13 -17.98 -12.88
CA VAL A 13 19.36 -17.18 -11.92
C VAL A 13 18.01 -17.83 -11.62
N VAL A 14 17.27 -18.21 -12.66
CA VAL A 14 15.97 -18.89 -12.53
C VAL A 14 16.11 -20.18 -11.70
N SER A 15 17.09 -21.03 -12.01
CA SER A 15 17.33 -22.29 -11.29
C SER A 15 17.58 -22.04 -9.80
N ARG A 16 18.34 -21.00 -9.47
CA ARG A 16 18.65 -20.65 -8.08
C ARG A 16 17.42 -20.13 -7.32
N LEU A 17 16.61 -19.27 -7.95
CA LEU A 17 15.37 -18.76 -7.36
C LEU A 17 14.35 -19.88 -7.14
N ARG A 18 14.20 -20.80 -8.11
CA ARG A 18 13.35 -22.00 -7.94
C ARG A 18 13.79 -22.89 -6.81
N ALA A 19 15.08 -23.16 -6.70
CA ALA A 19 15.63 -23.94 -5.61
C ALA A 19 15.38 -23.31 -4.23
N ALA A 20 15.23 -21.97 -4.18
CA ALA A 20 14.86 -21.22 -2.98
C ALA A 20 13.34 -21.12 -2.76
N GLY A 21 12.50 -21.71 -3.64
CA GLY A 21 11.04 -21.73 -3.49
C GLY A 21 10.31 -20.54 -4.14
N CYS A 22 11.00 -19.71 -4.94
CA CYS A 22 10.34 -18.62 -5.65
C CYS A 22 9.41 -19.16 -6.74
N VAL A 23 8.10 -18.87 -6.62
CA VAL A 23 7.06 -19.38 -7.53
C VAL A 23 7.19 -18.74 -8.92
N PHE A 24 7.48 -17.44 -8.98
CA PHE A 24 7.58 -16.65 -10.21
C PHE A 24 9.04 -16.43 -10.63
N ALA A 25 9.87 -17.45 -10.52
CA ALA A 25 11.33 -17.37 -10.69
C ALA A 25 11.78 -16.75 -12.03
N GLU A 26 11.02 -16.93 -13.12
CA GLU A 26 11.33 -16.37 -14.44
C GLU A 26 11.14 -14.86 -14.49
N ASP A 27 10.03 -14.37 -13.95
CA ASP A 27 9.73 -12.94 -13.89
C ASP A 27 10.64 -12.24 -12.90
N GLU A 28 10.87 -12.83 -11.73
CA GLU A 28 11.82 -12.31 -10.75
C GLU A 28 13.24 -12.25 -11.33
N ALA A 29 13.70 -13.28 -12.04
CA ALA A 29 14.99 -13.27 -12.71
C ALA A 29 15.09 -12.15 -13.75
N ARG A 30 14.03 -11.89 -14.53
CA ARG A 30 13.98 -10.80 -15.49
C ARG A 30 14.14 -9.45 -14.81
N ILE A 31 13.45 -9.24 -13.70
CA ILE A 31 13.50 -8.01 -12.89
C ILE A 31 14.91 -7.80 -12.32
N LEU A 32 15.48 -8.82 -11.66
CA LEU A 32 16.82 -8.77 -11.08
C LEU A 32 17.90 -8.47 -12.13
N LEU A 33 17.83 -9.15 -13.29
CA LEU A 33 18.75 -8.91 -14.40
C LEU A 33 18.65 -7.51 -14.99
N SER A 34 17.46 -6.90 -14.98
CA SER A 34 17.24 -5.53 -15.45
C SER A 34 17.67 -4.47 -14.45
N ALA A 35 17.61 -4.77 -13.16
CA ALA A 35 17.91 -3.84 -12.07
C ALA A 35 19.40 -3.82 -11.71
N ALA A 36 20.11 -4.93 -11.88
CA ALA A 36 21.50 -5.06 -11.48
C ALA A 36 22.45 -4.15 -12.30
N ALA A 37 23.29 -3.40 -11.58
CA ALA A 37 24.30 -2.52 -12.18
C ALA A 37 25.58 -3.27 -12.58
N SER A 38 25.87 -4.44 -12.00
CA SER A 38 27.06 -5.23 -12.24
C SER A 38 26.81 -6.74 -11.99
N PRO A 39 27.71 -7.65 -12.45
CA PRO A 39 27.63 -9.07 -12.12
C PRO A 39 27.70 -9.35 -10.60
N ALA A 40 28.49 -8.56 -9.88
CA ALA A 40 28.61 -8.69 -8.43
C ALA A 40 27.31 -8.26 -7.71
N ASP A 41 26.68 -7.19 -8.20
CA ASP A 41 25.40 -6.70 -7.73
C ASP A 41 24.29 -7.73 -7.99
N LEU A 42 24.19 -8.26 -9.22
CA LEU A 42 23.26 -9.35 -9.54
C LEU A 42 23.41 -10.53 -8.59
N ALA A 43 24.65 -10.96 -8.36
CA ALA A 43 24.91 -12.08 -7.46
C ALA A 43 24.48 -11.80 -6.01
N ALA A 44 24.63 -10.55 -5.54
CA ALA A 44 24.14 -10.11 -4.24
C ALA A 44 22.61 -10.07 -4.17
N MET A 45 21.96 -9.51 -5.19
CA MET A 45 20.50 -9.48 -5.30
C MET A 45 19.89 -10.87 -5.31
N VAL A 46 20.42 -11.79 -6.13
CA VAL A 46 19.95 -13.18 -6.21
C VAL A 46 20.14 -13.91 -4.88
N ARG A 47 21.25 -13.70 -4.16
CA ARG A 47 21.42 -14.25 -2.81
C ARG A 47 20.37 -13.70 -1.86
N SER A 48 20.22 -12.38 -1.81
CA SER A 48 19.27 -11.71 -0.92
C SER A 48 17.83 -12.20 -1.15
N ARG A 49 17.44 -12.37 -2.41
CA ARG A 49 16.12 -12.91 -2.77
C ARG A 49 15.97 -14.38 -2.38
N ALA A 50 16.98 -15.20 -2.65
CA ALA A 50 17.00 -16.63 -2.28
C ALA A 50 16.99 -16.84 -0.76
N ASP A 51 17.49 -15.89 0.02
CA ASP A 51 17.44 -15.88 1.49
C ASP A 51 16.06 -15.40 2.03
N GLY A 52 15.05 -15.18 1.16
CA GLY A 52 13.66 -14.92 1.52
C GLY A 52 13.30 -13.44 1.63
N ARG A 53 14.18 -12.50 1.22
CA ARG A 53 13.84 -11.08 1.21
C ARG A 53 12.84 -10.77 0.07
N PRO A 54 11.82 -9.92 0.27
CA PRO A 54 10.92 -9.49 -0.80
C PRO A 54 11.69 -8.97 -2.01
N LEU A 55 11.24 -9.31 -3.21
CA LEU A 55 11.88 -8.87 -4.44
C LEU A 55 11.99 -7.35 -4.49
N GLU A 56 10.93 -6.65 -4.10
CA GLU A 56 10.81 -5.20 -4.09
C GLU A 56 11.84 -4.55 -3.16
N HIS A 57 12.10 -5.15 -2.01
CA HIS A 57 13.16 -4.70 -1.10
C HIS A 57 14.56 -4.96 -1.66
N VAL A 58 14.71 -5.97 -2.51
CA VAL A 58 16.01 -6.28 -3.16
C VAL A 58 16.30 -5.29 -4.29
N VAL A 59 15.29 -4.96 -5.10
CA VAL A 59 15.45 -4.05 -6.25
C VAL A 59 15.21 -2.58 -5.88
N GLY A 60 14.59 -2.32 -4.69
CA GLY A 60 14.29 -0.98 -4.19
C GLY A 60 13.02 -0.35 -4.75
N TRP A 61 12.17 -1.12 -5.44
CA TRP A 61 10.91 -0.61 -6.02
C TRP A 61 9.89 -1.73 -6.25
N ALA A 62 8.61 -1.35 -6.30
CA ALA A 62 7.48 -2.18 -6.70
C ALA A 62 6.81 -1.59 -7.95
N GLU A 63 6.25 -2.45 -8.80
CA GLU A 63 5.28 -2.05 -9.82
C GLU A 63 3.89 -2.05 -9.19
N PHE A 64 3.18 -0.91 -9.26
CA PHE A 64 1.87 -0.76 -8.68
C PHE A 64 1.03 0.21 -9.52
N ALA A 65 -0.14 -0.22 -9.99
CA ALA A 65 -1.05 0.58 -10.83
C ALA A 65 -0.34 1.24 -12.03
N GLY A 66 0.60 0.53 -12.67
CA GLY A 66 1.40 1.03 -13.78
C GLY A 66 2.52 2.01 -13.40
N LEU A 67 2.71 2.28 -12.12
CA LEU A 67 3.76 3.15 -11.59
C LEU A 67 4.92 2.32 -11.02
N ARG A 68 6.11 2.92 -11.05
CA ARG A 68 7.28 2.41 -10.33
C ARG A 68 7.40 3.14 -8.99
N ILE A 69 7.04 2.46 -7.92
CA ILE A 69 7.04 2.98 -6.55
C ILE A 69 8.32 2.56 -5.85
N ALA A 70 9.10 3.50 -5.37
CA ALA A 70 10.27 3.18 -4.54
C ALA A 70 9.81 2.55 -3.21
N VAL A 71 10.46 1.45 -2.81
CA VAL A 71 10.16 0.74 -1.57
C VAL A 71 11.47 0.42 -0.84
N ASP A 72 11.66 1.03 0.33
CA ASP A 72 12.83 0.78 1.16
C ASP A 72 12.67 -0.51 1.98
N PRO A 73 13.77 -1.17 2.39
CA PRO A 73 13.71 -2.28 3.32
C PRO A 73 12.92 -1.93 4.59
N GLY A 74 12.00 -2.81 4.99
CA GLY A 74 11.13 -2.63 6.15
C GLY A 74 9.81 -1.90 5.86
N VAL A 75 9.69 -1.21 4.74
CA VAL A 75 8.45 -0.55 4.34
C VAL A 75 7.50 -1.58 3.72
N PHE A 76 6.20 -1.48 4.02
CA PHE A 76 5.16 -2.33 3.45
C PHE A 76 5.20 -2.27 1.91
N VAL A 77 5.25 -3.45 1.29
CA VAL A 77 5.21 -3.58 -0.17
C VAL A 77 3.77 -3.41 -0.65
N PRO A 78 3.47 -2.48 -1.57
CA PRO A 78 2.12 -2.32 -2.09
C PRO A 78 1.65 -3.60 -2.79
N ARG A 79 0.41 -4.03 -2.51
CA ARG A 79 -0.16 -5.29 -3.03
C ARG A 79 -1.05 -5.02 -4.23
N ARG A 80 -0.96 -5.88 -5.25
CA ARG A 80 -1.76 -5.77 -6.47
C ARG A 80 -3.27 -5.66 -6.20
N ARG A 81 -3.79 -6.38 -5.19
CA ARG A 81 -5.21 -6.29 -4.82
C ARG A 81 -5.63 -4.88 -4.40
N SER A 82 -4.73 -4.07 -3.85
CA SER A 82 -5.01 -2.69 -3.45
C SER A 82 -5.21 -1.74 -4.66
N GLU A 83 -4.96 -2.20 -5.90
CA GLU A 83 -5.33 -1.47 -7.12
C GLU A 83 -6.85 -1.29 -7.25
N PHE A 84 -7.63 -2.20 -6.66
CA PHE A 84 -9.08 -2.05 -6.59
C PHE A 84 -9.50 -0.87 -5.68
N LEU A 85 -8.80 -0.69 -4.55
CA LEU A 85 -8.99 0.49 -3.70
C LEU A 85 -8.64 1.79 -4.44
N VAL A 86 -7.57 1.80 -5.24
CA VAL A 86 -7.21 2.94 -6.10
C VAL A 86 -8.31 3.24 -7.11
N SER A 87 -8.83 2.21 -7.79
CA SER A 87 -9.92 2.36 -8.76
C SER A 87 -11.18 2.97 -8.11
N ALA A 88 -11.59 2.44 -6.95
CA ALA A 88 -12.74 2.94 -6.21
C ALA A 88 -12.54 4.40 -5.74
N ALA A 89 -11.36 4.75 -5.24
CA ALA A 89 -11.03 6.11 -4.81
C ALA A 89 -11.00 7.09 -6.00
N THR A 90 -10.37 6.69 -7.12
CA THR A 90 -10.30 7.51 -8.33
C THR A 90 -11.70 7.85 -8.87
N ALA A 91 -12.64 6.90 -8.84
CA ALA A 91 -14.02 7.10 -9.29
C ALA A 91 -14.79 8.16 -8.47
N LEU A 92 -14.36 8.42 -7.23
CA LEU A 92 -14.96 9.44 -6.34
C LEU A 92 -14.18 10.76 -6.33
N THR A 93 -13.02 10.82 -6.97
CA THR A 93 -12.13 11.97 -6.94
C THR A 93 -12.54 12.98 -8.01
N ALA A 94 -13.13 14.10 -7.60
CA ALA A 94 -13.52 15.21 -8.48
C ALA A 94 -12.34 16.17 -8.75
N PRO A 95 -12.43 17.05 -9.77
CA PRO A 95 -11.43 18.11 -9.98
C PRO A 95 -11.25 19.00 -8.75
N GLY A 96 -9.99 19.15 -8.31
CA GLY A 96 -9.65 19.95 -7.12
C GLY A 96 -9.97 19.28 -5.78
N ALA A 97 -10.35 18.00 -5.78
CA ALA A 97 -10.64 17.27 -4.54
C ALA A 97 -9.43 17.22 -3.61
N VAL A 98 -9.69 17.28 -2.32
CA VAL A 98 -8.73 17.02 -1.26
C VAL A 98 -8.70 15.52 -0.98
N VAL A 99 -7.56 14.88 -1.28
CA VAL A 99 -7.32 13.45 -1.07
C VAL A 99 -6.36 13.28 0.10
N LEU A 100 -6.70 12.43 1.07
CA LEU A 100 -5.84 12.05 2.18
C LEU A 100 -5.55 10.55 2.13
N ASP A 101 -4.27 10.18 1.99
CA ASP A 101 -3.77 8.79 2.09
C ASP A 101 -3.25 8.57 3.51
N LEU A 102 -4.04 7.92 4.36
CA LEU A 102 -3.75 7.66 5.77
C LEU A 102 -3.21 6.24 5.94
N CYS A 103 -2.15 6.05 6.74
CA CYS A 103 -1.32 4.83 6.77
C CYS A 103 -0.70 4.58 5.38
N CYS A 104 -0.14 5.61 4.79
CA CYS A 104 0.23 5.66 3.38
C CYS A 104 1.39 4.71 2.99
N GLY A 105 2.13 4.17 3.94
CA GLY A 105 3.27 3.31 3.66
C GLY A 105 4.28 3.99 2.72
N SER A 106 4.52 3.39 1.57
CA SER A 106 5.36 3.99 0.53
C SER A 106 4.70 5.16 -0.24
N GLY A 107 3.43 5.49 0.05
CA GLY A 107 2.64 6.48 -0.69
C GLY A 107 2.10 5.97 -2.03
N ALA A 108 2.06 4.66 -2.22
CA ALA A 108 1.68 4.02 -3.48
C ALA A 108 0.22 4.32 -3.86
N LEU A 109 -0.71 4.27 -2.90
CA LEU A 109 -2.13 4.53 -3.14
C LEU A 109 -2.36 5.98 -3.58
N GLY A 110 -1.85 6.93 -2.80
CA GLY A 110 -1.95 8.35 -3.13
C GLY A 110 -1.33 8.69 -4.49
N ALA A 111 -0.14 8.13 -4.79
CA ALA A 111 0.51 8.30 -6.09
C ALA A 111 -0.34 7.76 -7.24
N ALA A 112 -0.93 6.57 -7.06
CA ALA A 112 -1.75 5.93 -8.07
C ALA A 112 -3.06 6.69 -8.33
N VAL A 113 -3.73 7.16 -7.28
CA VAL A 113 -4.93 7.99 -7.42
C VAL A 113 -4.60 9.30 -8.14
N ALA A 114 -3.54 10.01 -7.75
CA ALA A 114 -3.13 11.24 -8.40
C ALA A 114 -2.75 11.04 -9.88
N ALA A 115 -2.14 9.90 -10.23
CA ALA A 115 -1.79 9.58 -11.61
C ALA A 115 -2.99 9.14 -12.46
N ALA A 116 -3.98 8.48 -11.85
CA ALA A 116 -5.18 8.00 -12.54
C ALA A 116 -6.23 9.09 -12.79
N THR A 117 -6.20 10.18 -12.02
CA THR A 117 -7.11 11.31 -12.22
C THR A 117 -6.66 12.16 -13.40
N ALA A 118 -7.62 12.55 -14.26
CA ALA A 118 -7.34 13.41 -15.43
C ALA A 118 -7.17 14.91 -15.08
N HIS A 119 -7.15 15.24 -13.80
CA HIS A 119 -7.16 16.62 -13.28
C HIS A 119 -6.34 16.72 -11.99
N PRO A 120 -5.86 17.92 -11.63
CA PRO A 120 -5.13 18.13 -10.37
C PRO A 120 -6.00 17.83 -9.15
N VAL A 121 -5.37 17.27 -8.12
CA VAL A 121 -5.92 17.02 -6.78
C VAL A 121 -5.00 17.63 -5.73
N GLU A 122 -5.54 17.95 -4.57
CA GLU A 122 -4.78 18.37 -3.40
C GLU A 122 -4.49 17.13 -2.54
N LEU A 123 -3.34 16.47 -2.77
CA LEU A 123 -3.00 15.20 -2.13
C LEU A 123 -2.18 15.42 -0.86
N TYR A 124 -2.62 14.78 0.23
CA TYR A 124 -1.91 14.67 1.49
C TYR A 124 -1.70 13.19 1.85
N ALA A 125 -0.62 12.90 2.57
CA ALA A 125 -0.32 11.56 3.03
C ALA A 125 0.23 11.56 4.46
N ALA A 126 -0.07 10.52 5.25
CA ALA A 126 0.45 10.39 6.60
C ALA A 126 0.73 8.92 6.97
N ASP A 127 1.82 8.72 7.73
CA ASP A 127 2.17 7.40 8.29
C ASP A 127 2.90 7.57 9.63
N ILE A 128 2.80 6.56 10.47
CA ILE A 128 3.49 6.54 11.76
C ILE A 128 4.95 6.11 11.63
N ASP A 129 5.31 5.36 10.58
CA ASP A 129 6.66 4.86 10.37
C ASP A 129 7.53 5.90 9.65
N PRO A 130 8.63 6.38 10.28
CA PRO A 130 9.56 7.31 9.63
C PRO A 130 10.16 6.77 8.31
N GLY A 131 10.33 5.44 8.19
CA GLY A 131 10.80 4.77 6.97
C GLY A 131 9.80 4.90 5.84
N ALA A 132 8.52 4.61 6.13
CA ALA A 132 7.41 4.78 5.23
C ALA A 132 7.28 6.24 4.76
N VAL A 133 7.31 7.20 5.69
CA VAL A 133 7.24 8.64 5.39
C VAL A 133 8.37 9.10 4.46
N ARG A 134 9.61 8.65 4.70
CA ARG A 134 10.74 8.95 3.78
C ARG A 134 10.50 8.40 2.39
N CYS A 135 9.96 7.18 2.31
CA CYS A 135 9.62 6.52 1.05
C CYS A 135 8.51 7.29 0.32
N ALA A 136 7.42 7.60 1.02
CA ALA A 136 6.28 8.35 0.49
C ALA A 136 6.69 9.76 -0.01
N ARG A 137 7.55 10.48 0.71
CA ARG A 137 8.09 11.78 0.26
C ARG A 137 8.81 11.70 -1.08
N ARG A 138 9.52 10.61 -1.37
CA ARG A 138 10.16 10.42 -2.68
C ARG A 138 9.14 10.10 -3.77
N ASN A 139 8.21 9.21 -3.48
CA ASN A 139 7.23 8.76 -4.46
C ASN A 139 6.18 9.83 -4.79
N LEU A 140 5.88 10.70 -3.83
CA LEU A 140 4.90 11.77 -3.97
C LEU A 140 5.53 13.14 -4.29
N ALA A 141 6.84 13.18 -4.58
CA ALA A 141 7.54 14.43 -4.89
C ALA A 141 6.89 15.12 -6.10
N GLY A 142 6.39 16.36 -5.88
CA GLY A 142 5.68 17.14 -6.88
C GLY A 142 4.21 16.79 -7.10
N ALA A 143 3.68 15.75 -6.45
CA ALA A 143 2.26 15.37 -6.49
C ALA A 143 1.53 15.70 -5.19
N ALA A 144 2.16 15.51 -4.03
CA ALA A 144 1.54 15.77 -2.73
C ALA A 144 1.76 17.21 -2.26
N ALA A 145 0.72 17.80 -1.66
CA ALA A 145 0.80 19.06 -0.91
C ALA A 145 1.55 18.88 0.42
N GLY A 146 1.52 17.67 1.01
CA GLY A 146 2.28 17.34 2.22
C GLY A 146 2.33 15.84 2.54
N VAL A 147 3.45 15.42 3.17
CA VAL A 147 3.62 14.06 3.72
C VAL A 147 4.09 14.19 5.17
N PHE A 148 3.29 13.66 6.09
CA PHE A 148 3.41 13.89 7.52
C PHE A 148 3.75 12.60 8.28
N GLU A 149 4.54 12.75 9.35
CA GLU A 149 4.89 11.64 10.24
C GLU A 149 4.10 11.78 11.54
N GLY A 150 3.40 10.70 11.93
CA GLY A 150 2.69 10.63 13.20
C GLY A 150 1.53 9.64 13.19
N ASP A 151 0.83 9.57 14.33
CA ASP A 151 -0.22 8.59 14.58
C ASP A 151 -1.58 9.04 14.01
N LEU A 152 -1.97 8.43 12.90
CA LEU A 152 -3.24 8.67 12.21
C LEU A 152 -3.48 10.20 12.00
N PHE A 153 -4.65 10.66 12.37
CA PHE A 153 -5.05 12.07 12.19
C PHE A 153 -4.26 13.06 13.05
N ALA A 154 -3.57 12.61 14.10
CA ALA A 154 -2.70 13.51 14.88
C ALA A 154 -1.53 14.08 14.06
N ALA A 155 -1.16 13.41 12.97
CA ALA A 155 -0.15 13.90 12.03
C ALA A 155 -0.69 14.91 11.02
N VAL A 156 -2.01 14.90 10.78
CA VAL A 156 -2.64 15.65 9.69
C VAL A 156 -2.85 17.10 10.08
N PRO A 157 -2.53 18.08 9.21
CA PRO A 157 -2.78 19.51 9.47
C PRO A 157 -4.24 19.77 9.86
N PRO A 158 -4.50 20.45 10.99
CA PRO A 158 -5.87 20.65 11.50
C PRO A 158 -6.77 21.46 10.56
N GLU A 159 -6.20 22.25 9.65
CA GLU A 159 -6.92 23.00 8.61
C GLU A 159 -7.58 22.11 7.56
N LEU A 160 -7.27 20.83 7.51
CA LEU A 160 -7.93 19.85 6.64
C LEU A 160 -9.20 19.28 7.26
N ALA A 161 -9.49 19.56 8.53
CA ALA A 161 -10.72 19.09 9.17
C ALA A 161 -11.96 19.62 8.43
N GLY A 162 -12.87 18.71 8.04
CA GLY A 162 -14.08 19.02 7.27
C GLY A 162 -13.85 19.32 5.79
N ARG A 163 -12.63 19.06 5.26
CA ARG A 163 -12.28 19.38 3.88
C ARG A 163 -11.91 18.16 3.02
N VAL A 164 -11.74 16.99 3.62
CA VAL A 164 -11.29 15.80 2.90
C VAL A 164 -12.43 15.21 2.09
N ASP A 165 -12.32 15.23 0.77
CA ASP A 165 -13.30 14.65 -0.14
C ASP A 165 -13.13 13.12 -0.26
N VAL A 166 -11.86 12.67 -0.33
CA VAL A 166 -11.53 11.25 -0.45
C VAL A 166 -10.44 10.89 0.58
N LEU A 167 -10.80 10.12 1.58
CA LEU A 167 -9.91 9.55 2.59
C LEU A 167 -9.65 8.08 2.25
N ILE A 168 -8.41 7.76 1.93
CA ILE A 168 -7.98 6.39 1.67
C ILE A 168 -7.23 5.90 2.89
N ALA A 169 -7.50 4.67 3.34
CA ALA A 169 -6.80 4.09 4.48
C ALA A 169 -6.58 2.58 4.30
N ASN A 170 -5.38 2.19 3.87
CA ASN A 170 -5.01 0.77 3.92
C ASN A 170 -4.37 0.46 5.28
N VAL A 171 -5.22 0.41 6.31
CA VAL A 171 -4.79 0.16 7.69
C VAL A 171 -4.31 -1.27 7.90
N PRO A 172 -3.43 -1.56 8.88
CA PRO A 172 -3.11 -2.93 9.27
C PRO A 172 -4.38 -3.65 9.72
N TYR A 173 -4.65 -4.80 9.11
CA TYR A 173 -5.89 -5.55 9.38
C TYR A 173 -5.68 -7.05 9.68
N VAL A 174 -4.41 -7.50 9.82
CA VAL A 174 -4.14 -8.88 10.21
C VAL A 174 -4.36 -9.03 11.71
N PRO A 175 -5.21 -9.99 12.15
CA PRO A 175 -5.34 -10.28 13.58
C PRO A 175 -3.98 -10.66 14.18
N THR A 176 -3.68 -10.17 15.39
CA THR A 176 -2.39 -10.45 16.06
C THR A 176 -2.06 -11.94 16.12
N GLY A 177 -3.09 -12.78 16.36
CA GLY A 177 -2.94 -14.24 16.38
C GLY A 177 -2.60 -14.89 15.04
N ASP A 178 -2.94 -14.21 13.94
CA ASP A 178 -2.76 -14.72 12.58
C ASP A 178 -1.44 -14.24 11.93
N LEU A 179 -0.68 -13.35 12.58
CA LEU A 179 0.61 -12.85 12.07
C LEU A 179 1.60 -13.98 11.74
N GLY A 180 1.57 -15.06 12.53
CA GLY A 180 2.40 -16.24 12.30
C GLY A 180 2.07 -17.00 11.01
N LEU A 181 0.88 -16.80 10.44
CA LEU A 181 0.40 -17.45 9.22
C LEU A 181 0.78 -16.67 7.95
N LEU A 182 1.27 -15.44 8.11
CA LEU A 182 1.71 -14.63 6.97
C LEU A 182 2.92 -15.29 6.28
N PRO A 183 3.06 -15.09 4.97
CA PRO A 183 4.26 -15.48 4.25
C PRO A 183 5.53 -14.95 4.95
N PRO A 184 6.62 -15.75 4.99
CA PRO A 184 7.86 -15.33 5.64
C PRO A 184 8.38 -13.96 5.17
N GLU A 185 8.22 -13.65 3.90
CA GLU A 185 8.62 -12.38 3.30
C GLU A 185 7.96 -11.17 4.01
N ALA A 186 6.65 -11.20 4.21
CA ALA A 186 5.94 -10.14 4.92
C ALA A 186 6.31 -10.14 6.41
N ARG A 187 6.22 -11.31 7.06
CA ARG A 187 6.41 -11.44 8.51
C ARG A 187 7.81 -11.04 9.00
N LEU A 188 8.86 -11.30 8.20
CA LEU A 188 10.26 -11.09 8.60
C LEU A 188 10.83 -9.75 8.09
N HIS A 189 10.25 -9.17 7.05
CA HIS A 189 10.86 -8.05 6.33
C HIS A 189 9.97 -6.81 6.24
N GLU A 190 8.69 -6.88 6.60
CA GLU A 190 7.83 -5.71 6.71
C GLU A 190 7.65 -5.29 8.17
N ALA A 191 7.43 -4.00 8.42
CA ALA A 191 7.25 -3.48 9.76
C ALA A 191 6.00 -4.07 10.41
N ARG A 192 6.12 -4.63 11.62
CA ARG A 192 4.98 -5.21 12.33
C ARG A 192 3.78 -4.25 12.48
N PRO A 193 3.98 -2.94 12.77
CA PRO A 193 2.87 -1.98 12.83
C PRO A 193 2.09 -1.83 11.52
N ALA A 194 2.69 -2.18 10.37
CA ALA A 194 1.99 -2.15 9.08
C ALA A 194 1.11 -3.39 8.83
N LEU A 195 1.21 -4.42 9.67
CA LEU A 195 0.51 -5.70 9.52
C LEU A 195 -0.51 -5.95 10.64
N ASP A 196 -0.13 -5.65 11.89
CA ASP A 196 -0.86 -6.02 13.11
C ASP A 196 -2.07 -5.08 13.34
N GLY A 197 -3.26 -5.58 13.05
CA GLY A 197 -4.52 -4.87 13.26
C GLY A 197 -5.17 -5.08 14.63
N GLY A 198 -4.46 -5.72 15.58
CA GLY A 198 -5.00 -6.02 16.91
C GLY A 198 -5.73 -7.36 17.01
N ALA A 199 -6.50 -7.55 18.05
CA ALA A 199 -7.07 -8.84 18.42
C ALA A 199 -7.92 -9.48 17.29
N ASP A 200 -8.78 -8.70 16.65
CA ASP A 200 -9.63 -9.13 15.53
C ASP A 200 -9.23 -8.49 14.17
N GLY A 201 -8.14 -7.74 14.17
CA GLY A 201 -7.63 -7.04 12.98
C GLY A 201 -8.35 -5.72 12.67
N LEU A 202 -9.19 -5.20 13.57
CA LEU A 202 -9.96 -3.98 13.32
C LEU A 202 -9.62 -2.82 14.27
N ASP A 203 -8.61 -2.96 15.13
CA ASP A 203 -8.33 -1.95 16.16
C ASP A 203 -7.92 -0.61 15.55
N VAL A 204 -7.07 -0.61 14.52
CA VAL A 204 -6.67 0.61 13.81
C VAL A 204 -7.84 1.19 13.01
N LEU A 205 -8.60 0.33 12.32
CA LEU A 205 -9.79 0.76 11.58
C LEU A 205 -10.81 1.47 12.49
N ARG A 206 -11.07 0.94 13.68
CA ARG A 206 -11.98 1.57 14.67
C ARG A 206 -11.56 3.01 15.00
N ARG A 207 -10.26 3.24 15.16
CA ARG A 207 -9.71 4.58 15.42
C ARG A 207 -9.91 5.51 14.23
N VAL A 208 -9.61 5.03 13.02
CA VAL A 208 -9.80 5.81 11.78
C VAL A 208 -11.27 6.17 11.60
N VAL A 209 -12.17 5.19 11.71
CA VAL A 209 -13.61 5.38 11.50
C VAL A 209 -14.22 6.33 12.54
N ALA A 210 -13.78 6.27 13.80
CA ALA A 210 -14.28 7.15 14.86
C ALA A 210 -13.98 8.63 14.58
N GLU A 211 -12.84 8.95 13.97
CA GLU A 211 -12.41 10.32 13.69
C GLU A 211 -12.79 10.79 12.28
N ALA A 212 -12.96 9.89 11.32
CA ALA A 212 -13.21 10.21 9.91
C ALA A 212 -14.33 11.25 9.70
N PRO A 213 -15.48 11.22 10.41
CA PRO A 213 -16.56 12.24 10.23
C PRO A 213 -16.11 13.68 10.50
N ARG A 214 -15.08 13.88 11.35
CA ARG A 214 -14.53 15.21 11.63
C ARG A 214 -13.69 15.75 10.47
N TRP A 215 -13.06 14.85 9.71
CA TRP A 215 -12.12 15.20 8.65
C TRP A 215 -12.77 15.27 7.27
N LEU A 216 -13.79 14.44 7.04
CA LEU A 216 -14.49 14.40 5.77
C LEU A 216 -15.29 15.68 5.51
N ALA A 217 -15.25 16.15 4.28
CA ALA A 217 -16.18 17.15 3.78
C ALA A 217 -17.61 16.57 3.73
N PRO A 218 -18.67 17.41 3.72
CA PRO A 218 -20.02 16.94 3.43
C PRO A 218 -20.07 16.20 2.08
N GLY A 219 -20.51 14.94 2.08
CA GLY A 219 -20.47 14.05 0.91
C GLY A 219 -19.12 13.37 0.68
N GLY A 220 -18.09 13.71 1.44
CA GLY A 220 -16.78 13.06 1.39
C GLY A 220 -16.83 11.59 1.83
N SER A 221 -15.88 10.79 1.36
CA SER A 221 -15.88 9.34 1.56
C SER A 221 -14.56 8.81 2.11
N LEU A 222 -14.65 7.92 3.09
CA LEU A 222 -13.58 7.04 3.54
C LEU A 222 -13.63 5.73 2.73
N LEU A 223 -12.49 5.32 2.18
CA LEU A 223 -12.33 4.03 1.53
C LEU A 223 -11.20 3.25 2.20
N PHE A 224 -11.45 1.97 2.46
CA PHE A 224 -10.43 1.09 3.03
C PHE A 224 -10.54 -0.35 2.52
N GLU A 225 -9.39 -1.04 2.48
CA GLU A 225 -9.30 -2.46 2.18
C GLU A 225 -9.55 -3.28 3.44
N THR A 226 -10.23 -4.42 3.29
CA THR A 226 -10.45 -5.40 4.36
C THR A 226 -10.51 -6.81 3.78
N SER A 227 -10.44 -7.84 4.63
CA SER A 227 -10.72 -9.20 4.17
C SER A 227 -12.22 -9.44 4.07
N GLU A 228 -12.64 -10.36 3.18
CA GLU A 228 -14.04 -10.78 3.08
C GLU A 228 -14.61 -11.21 4.44
N ARG A 229 -13.83 -11.93 5.24
CA ARG A 229 -14.21 -12.39 6.59
C ARG A 229 -14.50 -11.23 7.55
N GLN A 230 -13.75 -10.12 7.43
CA GLN A 230 -13.88 -8.97 8.33
C GLN A 230 -14.90 -7.93 7.84
N ALA A 231 -15.28 -7.96 6.55
CA ALA A 231 -16.16 -6.96 5.96
C ALA A 231 -17.48 -6.72 6.71
N PRO A 232 -18.21 -7.75 7.21
CA PRO A 232 -19.43 -7.51 7.99
C PRO A 232 -19.18 -6.70 9.27
N ALA A 233 -18.08 -7.00 10.00
CA ALA A 233 -17.73 -6.29 11.23
C ALA A 233 -17.22 -4.86 10.92
N ALA A 234 -16.43 -4.70 9.87
CA ALA A 234 -15.95 -3.40 9.39
C ALA A 234 -17.12 -2.49 8.99
N LEU A 235 -18.11 -3.01 8.26
CA LEU A 235 -19.35 -2.30 7.92
C LEU A 235 -20.13 -1.87 9.16
N ALA A 236 -20.26 -2.75 10.15
CA ALA A 236 -20.97 -2.44 11.40
C ALA A 236 -20.30 -1.29 12.17
N VAL A 237 -18.96 -1.35 12.34
CA VAL A 237 -18.17 -0.28 12.98
C VAL A 237 -18.36 1.04 12.24
N THR A 238 -18.29 1.03 10.92
CA THR A 238 -18.40 2.22 10.07
C THR A 238 -19.78 2.87 10.16
N ARG A 239 -20.85 2.07 10.13
CA ARG A 239 -22.22 2.56 10.29
C ARG A 239 -22.50 3.15 11.67
N THR A 240 -21.90 2.58 12.73
CA THR A 240 -22.00 3.10 14.11
C THR A 240 -21.39 4.50 14.22
N ALA A 241 -20.38 4.83 13.40
CA ALA A 241 -19.80 6.18 13.33
C ALA A 241 -20.63 7.17 12.49
N GLY A 242 -21.82 6.78 12.01
CA GLY A 242 -22.72 7.65 11.25
C GLY A 242 -22.42 7.76 9.76
N LEU A 243 -21.53 6.93 9.24
CA LEU A 243 -21.20 6.90 7.81
C LEU A 243 -22.11 5.91 7.05
N ALA A 244 -22.51 6.28 5.82
CA ALA A 244 -23.24 5.37 4.94
C ALA A 244 -22.24 4.44 4.25
N ALA A 245 -22.16 3.18 4.70
CA ALA A 245 -21.16 2.24 4.25
C ALA A 245 -21.72 1.15 3.33
N ALA A 246 -21.01 0.89 2.24
CA ALA A 246 -21.23 -0.19 1.29
C ALA A 246 -19.92 -0.94 1.01
N GLU A 247 -20.04 -2.23 0.73
CA GLU A 247 -18.96 -3.13 0.33
C GLU A 247 -18.96 -3.31 -1.18
N SER A 248 -17.79 -3.40 -1.78
CA SER A 248 -17.56 -3.84 -3.16
C SER A 248 -16.42 -4.85 -3.21
N ARG A 249 -16.47 -5.77 -4.18
CA ARG A 249 -15.50 -6.86 -4.35
C ARG A 249 -15.00 -6.92 -5.79
N GLU A 250 -13.75 -7.35 -5.93
CA GLU A 250 -13.12 -7.66 -7.20
C GLU A 250 -12.52 -9.07 -7.08
N GLU A 251 -13.17 -10.04 -7.76
CA GLU A 251 -12.83 -11.46 -7.63
C GLU A 251 -11.45 -11.78 -8.21
N ASP A 252 -11.08 -11.17 -9.34
CA ASP A 252 -9.79 -11.41 -10.01
C ASP A 252 -8.60 -10.92 -9.18
N LEU A 253 -8.83 -9.99 -8.27
CA LEU A 253 -7.81 -9.44 -7.37
C LEU A 253 -7.90 -9.99 -5.94
N ASP A 254 -8.93 -10.79 -5.62
CA ASP A 254 -9.25 -11.19 -4.24
C ASP A 254 -9.28 -9.97 -3.31
N ALA A 255 -9.96 -8.91 -3.74
CA ALA A 255 -10.00 -7.63 -3.07
C ALA A 255 -11.41 -7.28 -2.58
N THR A 256 -11.49 -6.81 -1.34
CA THR A 256 -12.71 -6.28 -0.73
C THR A 256 -12.46 -4.87 -0.24
N VAL A 257 -13.26 -3.93 -0.71
CA VAL A 257 -13.20 -2.51 -0.36
C VAL A 257 -14.51 -2.08 0.27
N VAL A 258 -14.44 -1.33 1.35
CA VAL A 258 -15.57 -0.62 1.93
C VAL A 258 -15.46 0.86 1.60
N THR A 259 -16.54 1.40 1.05
CA THR A 259 -16.73 2.85 0.84
C THR A 259 -17.74 3.37 1.84
N ALA A 260 -17.39 4.41 2.58
CA ALA A 260 -18.18 4.97 3.67
C ALA A 260 -18.30 6.49 3.53
N THR A 261 -19.49 6.99 3.20
CA THR A 261 -19.75 8.38 2.87
C THR A 261 -20.39 9.13 4.04
N LEU A 262 -19.90 10.34 4.32
CA LEU A 262 -20.51 11.30 5.26
C LEU A 262 -21.72 11.95 4.57
N ARG A 263 -22.91 11.82 5.19
CA ARG A 263 -24.16 12.39 4.68
C ARG A 263 -24.39 13.82 5.16
#